data_bc1929da6370d823f8948c3806e792f0
#
_entry.id   bc1929da6370d823f8948c3806e792f0
#
_cell.length_a   1.000
_cell.length_b   1.000
_cell.length_c   1.000
_cell.angle_alpha   90.00
_cell.angle_beta   90.00
_cell.angle_gamma   90.00
#
_symmetry.space_group_name_H-M   'P 1'
#
loop_
_entity.id
_entity.type
_entity.pdbx_description
1 polymer ?
#
loop_
_entity_poly.entity_id
_entity_poly.type
_entity_poly.pdbx_seq_one_letter_code
_entity_poly.pdbx_strand_id
1 'polypeptide(L)'
;MAEFWSNDDRGYRIRLWVDQVGQNAEANSSQVRFRLALLNTTTTFAGYSCTGYIDYNGRRINWNGTPSMLNWNDTFWLIDETVTVNHDADGVKSFGVTASFNGSGGYSPGALTVGRANFTLSTIPRSSSVSVGDGVIGNGLVITINRQNPNYTHTLRYEWNGKSGIIATNVGTSYTWVIPSNFADDLPGAMSGKGTLYVDTYNGSIKTGTQSITFTAIVPTKIKPTFSGINLVDTNNTVKNLLKGNNFLQIMSNIQVNFIGAKGTNGATITEYRAEIVNKNQSINANGGTLGMMNFSGSATIRACVIDSRGVQSDTKDITINVIEYFPPAFSFTALRTKATPNIIQVIRNARVAPIALEGSQKNVMTLSFKVAPLDSNSYTEDNGSASGTFTNQATLTNSAANLSGNYAANKSFTIVGKLADRFTSVEFSTTITTESVVMSYDKEGRVGIGKIAERGKPGSLDARGDLYGDNAIVNDIIIAGKKLRDIFYPVGTIYQSINPDNPSDFIGGTWERFGNGKVLVGVDEADNDFKTSTKEGGEKSHTLTIAELPKHSHGNTNFNTGGRPLSASTGWENTNIGLYRATDYNQENTFNQSVGENQPHNNLQPYVTIYRWRRTA
;
A
#
# COMPACT_ATOMS: atom_id res chain seq x y z
N MET A 1 -19.52 -28.09 51.03
CA MET A 1 -20.54 -28.37 52.06
C MET A 1 -21.36 -27.11 52.27
N ALA A 2 -22.67 -27.22 52.15
CA ALA A 2 -23.61 -26.16 52.51
C ALA A 2 -24.36 -26.58 53.79
N GLU A 3 -24.74 -25.61 54.55
CA GLU A 3 -25.34 -25.80 55.86
C GLU A 3 -26.56 -24.90 56.00
N PHE A 4 -27.68 -25.47 56.50
CA PHE A 4 -28.96 -24.77 56.65
C PHE A 4 -29.56 -25.10 57.98
N TRP A 5 -30.15 -24.11 58.62
CA TRP A 5 -30.73 -24.22 59.93
C TRP A 5 -32.24 -23.96 59.91
N SER A 6 -32.95 -24.65 60.75
CA SER A 6 -34.39 -24.40 60.96
C SER A 6 -34.65 -23.19 61.88
N ASN A 7 -35.93 -22.86 62.02
CA ASN A 7 -36.41 -22.11 63.12
C ASN A 7 -35.99 -22.76 64.44
N ASP A 8 -35.97 -22.00 65.55
CA ASP A 8 -35.79 -22.48 66.91
C ASP A 8 -37.16 -22.72 67.54
N ASP A 9 -37.33 -23.86 68.14
CA ASP A 9 -38.47 -24.12 69.08
C ASP A 9 -37.93 -24.55 70.45
N ARG A 10 -37.85 -23.60 71.32
CA ARG A 10 -37.42 -23.78 72.72
C ARG A 10 -36.05 -24.44 72.88
N GLY A 11 -35.10 -24.03 72.01
CA GLY A 11 -33.73 -24.52 71.98
C GLY A 11 -33.51 -25.76 71.16
N TYR A 12 -34.53 -26.23 70.45
CA TYR A 12 -34.36 -27.28 69.42
C TYR A 12 -34.32 -26.74 68.02
N ARG A 13 -33.39 -27.26 67.26
CA ARG A 13 -33.22 -26.95 65.83
C ARG A 13 -32.88 -28.20 65.08
N ILE A 14 -33.23 -28.20 63.78
CA ILE A 14 -32.62 -29.16 62.87
C ILE A 14 -31.59 -28.43 62.03
N ARG A 15 -30.54 -29.16 61.72
CA ARG A 15 -29.44 -28.70 60.83
C ARG A 15 -29.34 -29.68 59.71
N LEU A 16 -29.40 -29.11 58.47
CA LEU A 16 -29.25 -29.82 57.23
C LEU A 16 -27.89 -29.49 56.62
N TRP A 17 -27.10 -30.49 56.37
CA TRP A 17 -25.88 -30.38 55.57
C TRP A 17 -26.13 -31.04 54.24
N VAL A 18 -25.67 -30.37 53.18
CA VAL A 18 -25.69 -30.84 51.80
C VAL A 18 -24.29 -30.79 51.25
N ASP A 19 -23.78 -31.93 50.80
CA ASP A 19 -22.39 -32.08 50.41
C ASP A 19 -22.31 -32.85 49.11
N GLN A 20 -21.64 -32.26 48.11
CA GLN A 20 -21.27 -33.02 46.93
C GLN A 20 -20.01 -33.84 47.26
N VAL A 21 -20.15 -35.15 47.38
CA VAL A 21 -19.07 -36.07 47.79
C VAL A 21 -18.40 -36.80 46.65
N GLY A 22 -18.94 -36.71 45.46
CA GLY A 22 -18.37 -37.31 44.27
C GLY A 22 -19.04 -36.83 42.97
N GLN A 23 -18.35 -37.02 41.87
CA GLN A 23 -18.85 -36.78 40.51
C GLN A 23 -18.61 -37.99 39.65
N ASN A 24 -19.58 -38.31 38.79
CA ASN A 24 -19.43 -39.27 37.69
C ASN A 24 -19.66 -38.52 36.37
N ALA A 25 -18.55 -38.11 35.73
CA ALA A 25 -18.61 -37.37 34.48
C ALA A 25 -19.18 -38.16 33.32
N GLU A 26 -19.01 -39.49 33.34
CA GLU A 26 -19.55 -40.41 32.35
C GLU A 26 -21.07 -40.46 32.42
N ALA A 27 -21.61 -40.70 33.61
CA ALA A 27 -23.04 -40.79 33.85
C ALA A 27 -23.73 -39.40 33.96
N ASN A 28 -22.98 -38.33 33.87
CA ASN A 28 -23.46 -36.95 34.06
C ASN A 28 -24.22 -36.79 35.41
N SER A 29 -23.65 -37.31 36.46
CA SER A 29 -24.29 -37.33 37.79
C SER A 29 -23.30 -37.04 38.89
N SER A 30 -23.81 -36.59 40.03
CA SER A 30 -23.02 -36.40 41.25
C SER A 30 -23.60 -37.18 42.43
N GLN A 31 -22.72 -37.60 43.30
CA GLN A 31 -23.10 -38.17 44.60
C GLN A 31 -23.24 -36.99 45.56
N VAL A 32 -24.44 -36.90 46.14
CA VAL A 32 -24.76 -35.84 47.10
C VAL A 32 -25.14 -36.49 48.43
N ARG A 33 -24.42 -36.15 49.49
CA ARG A 33 -24.68 -36.61 50.83
C ARG A 33 -25.55 -35.58 51.56
N PHE A 34 -26.66 -36.03 52.04
CA PHE A 34 -27.59 -35.30 52.87
C PHE A 34 -27.49 -35.80 54.30
N ARG A 35 -27.23 -34.88 55.21
CA ARG A 35 -27.22 -35.20 56.63
C ARG A 35 -28.17 -34.24 57.37
N LEU A 36 -29.06 -34.80 58.13
CA LEU A 36 -29.99 -34.05 58.97
C LEU A 36 -29.80 -34.48 60.40
N ALA A 37 -29.64 -33.49 61.29
CA ALA A 37 -29.53 -33.75 62.70
C ALA A 37 -30.54 -32.87 63.51
N LEU A 38 -31.07 -33.40 64.56
CA LEU A 38 -31.76 -32.67 65.57
C LEU A 38 -30.76 -32.29 66.68
N LEU A 39 -30.74 -31.04 67.04
CA LEU A 39 -29.89 -30.49 68.10
C LEU A 39 -30.75 -29.88 69.16
N ASN A 40 -30.33 -30.00 70.43
CA ASN A 40 -30.93 -29.29 71.54
C ASN A 40 -29.90 -28.42 72.26
N THR A 41 -30.35 -27.31 72.84
CA THR A 41 -29.52 -26.42 73.67
C THR A 41 -30.10 -26.16 75.05
N THR A 42 -31.15 -26.88 75.41
CA THR A 42 -31.89 -26.54 76.67
C THR A 42 -32.18 -27.75 77.55
N THR A 43 -32.98 -28.71 77.13
CA THR A 43 -33.50 -29.79 77.98
C THR A 43 -33.36 -31.15 77.28
N THR A 44 -33.50 -32.20 78.08
CA THR A 44 -33.60 -33.57 77.61
C THR A 44 -34.87 -33.76 76.80
N PHE A 45 -34.72 -34.36 75.63
CA PHE A 45 -35.83 -34.70 74.75
C PHE A 45 -36.64 -35.88 75.34
N ALA A 46 -37.92 -35.67 75.48
CA ALA A 46 -38.82 -36.76 75.89
C ALA A 46 -39.01 -37.75 74.71
N GLY A 47 -38.65 -38.99 74.92
CA GLY A 47 -38.70 -40.00 73.87
C GLY A 47 -40.10 -40.26 73.33
N TYR A 48 -40.47 -39.78 72.17
CA TYR A 48 -41.73 -40.02 71.49
C TYR A 48 -41.50 -40.13 69.96
N SER A 49 -42.43 -40.74 69.28
CA SER A 49 -42.32 -40.92 67.83
C SER A 49 -42.38 -39.61 67.08
N CYS A 50 -41.42 -39.41 66.26
CA CYS A 50 -41.28 -38.24 65.46
C CYS A 50 -41.11 -38.64 63.96
N THR A 51 -41.37 -37.71 63.12
CA THR A 51 -41.10 -37.82 61.67
C THR A 51 -40.22 -36.68 61.17
N GLY A 52 -39.46 -36.95 60.20
CA GLY A 52 -38.66 -35.93 59.54
C GLY A 52 -38.47 -36.27 58.05
N TYR A 53 -38.07 -35.28 57.28
CA TYR A 53 -37.73 -35.54 55.86
C TYR A 53 -36.77 -34.46 55.34
N ILE A 54 -36.15 -34.83 54.27
CA ILE A 54 -35.42 -33.90 53.40
C ILE A 54 -36.05 -33.95 52.01
N ASP A 55 -36.52 -32.82 51.52
CA ASP A 55 -36.90 -32.69 50.10
C ASP A 55 -35.73 -32.14 49.32
N TYR A 56 -35.41 -32.78 48.19
CA TYR A 56 -34.34 -32.37 47.29
C TYR A 56 -34.70 -32.77 45.87
N ASN A 57 -34.44 -31.90 44.95
CA ASN A 57 -34.58 -32.17 43.48
C ASN A 57 -35.90 -32.92 43.12
N GLY A 58 -37.03 -32.55 43.73
CA GLY A 58 -38.34 -33.20 43.54
C GLY A 58 -38.49 -34.61 44.17
N ARG A 59 -37.53 -35.04 44.99
CA ARG A 59 -37.54 -36.31 45.70
C ARG A 59 -37.53 -36.06 47.21
N ARG A 60 -37.88 -37.10 47.99
CA ARG A 60 -37.91 -37.04 49.45
C ARG A 60 -37.16 -38.20 50.09
N ILE A 61 -36.38 -37.92 51.11
CA ILE A 61 -35.81 -38.86 52.05
C ILE A 61 -36.61 -38.74 53.34
N ASN A 62 -37.26 -39.82 53.77
CA ASN A 62 -38.06 -39.81 54.98
C ASN A 62 -37.29 -40.44 56.12
N TRP A 63 -37.56 -39.96 57.30
CA TRP A 63 -37.13 -40.51 58.56
C TRP A 63 -38.33 -40.63 59.55
N ASN A 64 -38.37 -41.69 60.26
CA ASN A 64 -39.28 -41.84 61.43
C ASN A 64 -38.56 -42.58 62.55
N GLY A 65 -38.83 -42.21 63.73
CA GLY A 65 -38.17 -42.79 64.88
C GLY A 65 -38.40 -42.01 66.15
N THR A 66 -37.78 -42.45 67.23
CA THR A 66 -37.79 -41.79 68.52
C THR A 66 -36.40 -41.29 68.85
N PRO A 67 -36.14 -39.96 68.77
CA PRO A 67 -34.85 -39.45 69.13
C PRO A 67 -34.53 -39.67 70.61
N SER A 68 -33.28 -40.05 70.88
CA SER A 68 -32.80 -40.16 72.30
C SER A 68 -31.72 -39.07 72.50
N MET A 69 -32.12 -37.98 73.09
CA MET A 69 -31.27 -36.85 73.40
C MET A 69 -31.35 -36.60 74.93
N LEU A 70 -30.40 -37.12 75.66
CA LEU A 70 -30.42 -37.15 77.09
C LEU A 70 -29.67 -36.00 77.76
N ASN A 71 -28.76 -35.35 77.00
CA ASN A 71 -27.88 -34.31 77.52
C ASN A 71 -28.15 -32.96 76.88
N TRP A 72 -27.81 -31.91 77.58
CA TRP A 72 -27.75 -30.57 77.02
C TRP A 72 -26.68 -30.50 75.91
N ASN A 73 -27.00 -29.85 74.77
CA ASN A 73 -26.18 -29.80 73.55
C ASN A 73 -26.00 -31.16 72.79
N ASP A 74 -26.89 -32.12 73.02
CA ASP A 74 -26.88 -33.35 72.25
C ASP A 74 -27.25 -33.11 70.81
N THR A 75 -26.73 -34.03 70.00
CA THR A 75 -26.99 -34.09 68.53
C THR A 75 -27.47 -35.49 68.17
N PHE A 76 -28.67 -35.59 67.66
CA PHE A 76 -29.21 -36.85 67.14
C PHE A 76 -29.33 -36.86 65.67
N TRP A 77 -28.64 -37.82 64.99
CA TRP A 77 -28.65 -37.95 63.56
C TRP A 77 -29.93 -38.58 63.08
N LEU A 78 -30.71 -37.84 62.28
CA LEU A 78 -31.95 -38.27 61.69
C LEU A 78 -31.69 -38.99 60.35
N ILE A 79 -30.98 -38.35 59.44
CA ILE A 79 -30.69 -38.81 58.13
C ILE A 79 -29.21 -38.63 57.88
N ASP A 80 -28.58 -39.65 57.29
CA ASP A 80 -27.24 -39.59 56.70
C ASP A 80 -27.27 -40.52 55.45
N GLU A 81 -27.58 -39.92 54.32
CA GLU A 81 -27.72 -40.68 53.05
C GLU A 81 -26.99 -40.01 51.92
N THR A 82 -26.41 -40.81 51.07
CA THR A 82 -25.79 -40.39 49.80
C THR A 82 -26.65 -40.86 48.64
N VAL A 83 -27.03 -39.91 47.82
CA VAL A 83 -27.90 -40.18 46.64
C VAL A 83 -27.23 -39.69 45.36
N THR A 84 -27.64 -40.30 44.27
CA THR A 84 -27.20 -39.85 42.93
C THR A 84 -28.15 -38.78 42.40
N VAL A 85 -27.60 -37.63 42.04
CA VAL A 85 -28.31 -36.54 41.38
C VAL A 85 -27.78 -36.35 39.98
N ASN A 86 -28.65 -36.54 38.96
CA ASN A 86 -28.30 -36.32 37.58
C ASN A 86 -28.22 -34.81 37.30
N HIS A 87 -27.19 -34.41 36.55
CA HIS A 87 -27.06 -33.08 36.01
C HIS A 87 -27.95 -32.91 34.76
N ASP A 88 -28.22 -31.65 34.42
CA ASP A 88 -28.89 -31.30 33.19
C ASP A 88 -27.95 -31.57 31.99
N ALA A 89 -28.45 -31.49 30.76
CA ALA A 89 -27.70 -31.90 29.57
C ALA A 89 -26.38 -31.11 29.37
N ASP A 90 -26.33 -29.88 29.87
CA ASP A 90 -25.16 -29.01 29.84
C ASP A 90 -24.14 -29.28 30.96
N GLY A 91 -24.43 -30.25 31.84
CA GLY A 91 -23.57 -30.60 32.97
C GLY A 91 -23.74 -29.70 34.21
N VAL A 92 -24.67 -28.80 34.19
CA VAL A 92 -25.01 -27.96 35.35
C VAL A 92 -26.14 -28.61 36.12
N LYS A 93 -26.21 -28.41 37.42
CA LYS A 93 -27.36 -28.77 38.25
C LYS A 93 -27.45 -27.87 39.45
N SER A 94 -28.61 -27.28 39.60
CA SER A 94 -29.02 -26.58 40.84
C SER A 94 -30.41 -27.07 41.22
N PHE A 95 -30.63 -27.31 42.48
CA PHE A 95 -31.90 -27.78 42.95
C PHE A 95 -32.23 -27.23 44.35
N GLY A 96 -33.52 -27.12 44.62
CA GLY A 96 -34.01 -26.69 45.94
C GLY A 96 -33.91 -27.83 46.96
N VAL A 97 -33.56 -27.45 48.20
CA VAL A 97 -33.56 -28.34 49.34
C VAL A 97 -34.41 -27.73 50.45
N THR A 98 -35.15 -28.57 51.14
CA THR A 98 -35.83 -28.22 52.42
C THR A 98 -35.71 -29.40 53.36
N ALA A 99 -35.88 -29.18 54.62
CA ALA A 99 -35.98 -30.25 55.59
C ALA A 99 -37.05 -29.91 56.70
N SER A 100 -37.66 -30.92 57.18
CA SER A 100 -38.63 -30.77 58.26
C SER A 100 -38.46 -31.85 59.33
N PHE A 101 -38.79 -31.53 60.50
CA PHE A 101 -38.93 -32.45 61.64
C PHE A 101 -40.23 -32.10 62.39
N ASN A 102 -41.01 -33.13 62.65
CA ASN A 102 -42.26 -33.02 63.41
C ASN A 102 -42.26 -33.99 64.61
N GLY A 103 -42.38 -33.39 65.72
CA GLY A 103 -42.68 -34.16 66.96
C GLY A 103 -44.17 -34.48 67.06
N SER A 104 -44.50 -35.68 67.45
CA SER A 104 -45.90 -36.17 67.53
C SER A 104 -46.53 -36.01 68.96
N GLY A 105 -45.81 -35.49 69.88
CA GLY A 105 -46.31 -35.24 71.23
C GLY A 105 -46.64 -33.77 71.51
N GLY A 106 -47.33 -33.45 72.52
CA GLY A 106 -47.59 -32.08 72.97
C GLY A 106 -46.37 -31.39 73.57
N TYR A 107 -45.18 -31.93 73.39
CA TYR A 107 -43.92 -31.47 73.93
C TYR A 107 -43.09 -30.78 72.81
N SER A 108 -42.10 -30.03 73.23
CA SER A 108 -41.13 -29.45 72.36
C SER A 108 -40.13 -30.49 71.81
N PRO A 109 -39.65 -30.42 70.60
CA PRO A 109 -40.05 -29.46 69.56
C PRO A 109 -41.34 -29.87 68.86
N GLY A 110 -42.09 -28.90 68.36
CA GLY A 110 -43.18 -29.11 67.42
C GLY A 110 -42.67 -29.28 66.00
N ALA A 111 -43.00 -28.36 65.12
CA ALA A 111 -42.51 -28.32 63.77
C ALA A 111 -41.22 -27.50 63.66
N LEU A 112 -40.14 -28.12 63.22
CA LEU A 112 -38.87 -27.47 62.82
C LEU A 112 -38.71 -27.57 61.32
N THR A 113 -38.50 -26.43 60.68
CA THR A 113 -38.43 -26.40 59.22
C THR A 113 -37.20 -25.62 58.72
N VAL A 114 -36.36 -26.24 57.92
CA VAL A 114 -35.39 -25.55 57.13
C VAL A 114 -36.11 -25.02 55.87
N GLY A 115 -36.14 -23.68 55.75
CA GLY A 115 -36.76 -23.03 54.60
C GLY A 115 -36.11 -23.48 53.28
N ARG A 116 -36.78 -23.22 52.18
CA ARG A 116 -36.27 -23.60 50.87
C ARG A 116 -34.95 -22.86 50.59
N ALA A 117 -33.90 -23.63 50.34
CA ALA A 117 -32.59 -23.15 49.92
C ALA A 117 -32.21 -23.82 48.62
N ASN A 118 -31.31 -23.22 47.85
CA ASN A 118 -30.78 -23.80 46.65
C ASN A 118 -29.36 -24.33 46.86
N PHE A 119 -29.11 -25.50 46.31
CA PHE A 119 -27.79 -26.11 46.29
C PHE A 119 -27.37 -26.34 44.84
N THR A 120 -26.16 -25.85 44.47
CA THR A 120 -25.62 -25.97 43.14
C THR A 120 -24.43 -26.91 43.15
N LEU A 121 -24.48 -27.92 42.30
CA LEU A 121 -23.40 -28.86 42.11
C LEU A 121 -22.29 -28.24 41.26
N SER A 122 -21.07 -28.69 41.48
CA SER A 122 -19.95 -28.35 40.60
C SER A 122 -20.25 -28.86 39.17
N THR A 123 -20.09 -28.03 38.20
CA THR A 123 -20.37 -28.36 36.78
C THR A 123 -19.55 -29.56 36.33
N ILE A 124 -20.18 -30.47 35.61
CA ILE A 124 -19.52 -31.57 34.92
C ILE A 124 -19.27 -31.12 33.48
N PRO A 125 -18.01 -30.94 33.07
CA PRO A 125 -17.73 -30.57 31.69
C PRO A 125 -18.30 -31.60 30.72
N ARG A 126 -19.10 -31.16 29.75
CA ARG A 126 -19.74 -32.05 28.75
C ARG A 126 -19.02 -32.03 27.42
N SER A 127 -18.14 -31.08 27.20
CA SER A 127 -17.33 -30.97 26.00
C SER A 127 -15.88 -30.68 26.35
N SER A 128 -14.99 -31.25 25.59
CA SER A 128 -13.56 -30.98 25.69
C SER A 128 -13.23 -29.65 25.03
N SER A 129 -12.34 -28.87 25.64
CA SER A 129 -11.86 -27.64 25.01
C SER A 129 -10.83 -27.93 23.93
N VAL A 130 -10.69 -27.02 23.00
CA VAL A 130 -9.81 -27.18 21.84
C VAL A 130 -8.92 -25.95 21.68
N SER A 131 -7.70 -26.17 21.24
CA SER A 131 -6.78 -25.13 20.82
C SER A 131 -6.19 -25.46 19.45
N VAL A 132 -6.03 -24.44 18.65
CA VAL A 132 -5.46 -24.51 17.31
C VAL A 132 -4.74 -23.20 17.02
N GLY A 133 -3.61 -23.27 16.34
CA GLY A 133 -2.90 -22.09 15.83
C GLY A 133 -3.29 -21.71 14.42
N ASP A 134 -2.53 -20.84 13.81
CA ASP A 134 -2.64 -20.54 12.38
C ASP A 134 -2.01 -21.67 11.56
N GLY A 135 -2.61 -22.00 10.43
CA GLY A 135 -2.15 -23.06 9.55
C GLY A 135 -1.89 -22.59 8.13
N VAL A 136 -0.91 -23.19 7.48
CA VAL A 136 -0.63 -22.94 6.06
C VAL A 136 -1.42 -23.97 5.23
N ILE A 137 -2.17 -23.49 4.25
CA ILE A 137 -2.96 -24.33 3.33
C ILE A 137 -2.05 -25.35 2.65
N GLY A 138 -2.48 -26.61 2.66
CA GLY A 138 -1.72 -27.75 2.15
C GLY A 138 -0.70 -28.32 3.13
N ASN A 139 -0.54 -27.74 4.31
CA ASN A 139 0.33 -28.24 5.37
C ASN A 139 -0.47 -28.76 6.57
N GLY A 140 0.19 -29.52 7.44
CA GLY A 140 -0.40 -30.03 8.67
C GLY A 140 -0.59 -28.93 9.71
N LEU A 141 -1.81 -28.84 10.24
CA LEU A 141 -2.19 -28.00 11.36
C LEU A 141 -2.46 -28.90 12.57
N VAL A 142 -1.76 -28.65 13.65
CA VAL A 142 -1.95 -29.43 14.89
C VAL A 142 -3.14 -28.88 15.65
N ILE A 143 -4.12 -29.76 15.89
CA ILE A 143 -5.29 -29.51 16.73
C ILE A 143 -5.04 -30.21 18.06
N THR A 144 -5.07 -29.46 19.14
CA THR A 144 -4.91 -30.01 20.50
C THR A 144 -6.23 -29.94 21.24
N ILE A 145 -6.61 -31.07 21.81
CA ILE A 145 -7.86 -31.21 22.55
C ILE A 145 -7.53 -31.45 24.03
N ASN A 146 -7.98 -30.55 24.89
CA ASN A 146 -7.92 -30.75 26.31
C ASN A 146 -9.10 -31.62 26.74
N ARG A 147 -8.86 -32.93 26.72
CA ARG A 147 -9.86 -33.97 26.96
C ARG A 147 -10.26 -34.00 28.44
N GLN A 148 -11.54 -33.78 28.72
CA GLN A 148 -12.07 -33.66 30.09
C GLN A 148 -12.29 -35.01 30.79
N ASN A 149 -12.39 -36.12 30.02
CA ASN A 149 -12.53 -37.47 30.52
C ASN A 149 -11.74 -38.43 29.63
N PRO A 150 -10.98 -39.39 30.21
CA PRO A 150 -10.20 -40.37 29.44
C PRO A 150 -11.03 -41.20 28.41
N ASN A 151 -12.30 -41.39 28.68
CA ASN A 151 -13.20 -42.15 27.81
C ASN A 151 -13.79 -41.32 26.67
N TYR A 152 -13.56 -40.01 26.66
CA TYR A 152 -14.09 -39.19 25.59
C TYR A 152 -13.28 -39.36 24.32
N THR A 153 -14.01 -39.51 23.22
CA THR A 153 -13.49 -39.44 21.86
C THR A 153 -14.10 -38.24 21.15
N HIS A 154 -13.47 -37.82 20.06
CA HIS A 154 -13.88 -36.60 19.40
C HIS A 154 -14.04 -36.83 17.89
N THR A 155 -15.04 -36.15 17.33
CA THR A 155 -15.14 -35.93 15.90
C THR A 155 -14.79 -34.48 15.62
N LEU A 156 -13.77 -34.26 14.78
CA LEU A 156 -13.36 -32.97 14.31
C LEU A 156 -14.06 -32.65 13.01
N ARG A 157 -14.62 -31.45 12.92
CA ARG A 157 -15.28 -30.93 11.71
C ARG A 157 -14.80 -29.53 11.44
N TYR A 158 -14.84 -29.12 10.20
CA TYR A 158 -14.56 -27.75 9.81
C TYR A 158 -15.75 -27.11 9.10
N GLU A 159 -15.77 -25.79 9.15
CA GLU A 159 -16.56 -24.93 8.30
C GLU A 159 -15.62 -23.85 7.72
N TRP A 160 -15.65 -23.73 6.39
CA TRP A 160 -14.79 -22.84 5.64
C TRP A 160 -15.54 -22.28 4.44
N ASN A 161 -15.77 -20.95 4.41
CA ASN A 161 -16.41 -20.27 3.28
C ASN A 161 -17.65 -21.00 2.71
N GLY A 162 -18.57 -21.41 3.61
CA GLY A 162 -19.78 -22.16 3.25
C GLY A 162 -19.55 -23.65 2.94
N LYS A 163 -18.31 -24.12 2.96
CA LYS A 163 -17.96 -25.55 2.87
C LYS A 163 -17.83 -26.13 4.27
N SER A 164 -18.22 -27.36 4.45
CA SER A 164 -18.05 -28.08 5.71
C SER A 164 -17.63 -29.52 5.46
N GLY A 165 -16.98 -30.11 6.44
CA GLY A 165 -16.57 -31.50 6.34
C GLY A 165 -16.06 -32.09 7.64
N ILE A 166 -15.97 -33.41 7.69
CA ILE A 166 -15.35 -34.13 8.79
C ILE A 166 -13.85 -34.18 8.54
N ILE A 167 -13.07 -33.78 9.54
CA ILE A 167 -11.60 -33.85 9.50
C ILE A 167 -11.14 -35.25 9.95
N ALA A 168 -11.65 -35.69 11.09
CA ALA A 168 -11.32 -36.99 11.67
C ALA A 168 -12.37 -37.43 12.68
N THR A 169 -12.46 -38.71 12.92
CA THR A 169 -13.30 -39.35 13.95
C THR A 169 -12.42 -40.13 14.92
N ASN A 170 -12.94 -40.42 16.11
CA ASN A 170 -12.21 -41.15 17.16
C ASN A 170 -10.89 -40.49 17.61
N VAL A 171 -10.83 -39.19 17.59
CA VAL A 171 -9.64 -38.43 18.00
C VAL A 171 -9.53 -38.40 19.52
N GLY A 172 -8.34 -38.64 20.06
CA GLY A 172 -8.03 -38.57 21.48
C GLY A 172 -7.74 -37.13 21.95
N THR A 173 -6.47 -36.80 22.07
CA THR A 173 -6.00 -35.50 22.60
C THR A 173 -5.35 -34.58 21.55
N SER A 174 -5.04 -35.11 20.38
CA SER A 174 -4.49 -34.30 19.29
C SER A 174 -4.72 -34.96 17.93
N TYR A 175 -4.70 -34.13 16.89
CA TYR A 175 -4.75 -34.55 15.51
C TYR A 175 -4.02 -33.55 14.62
N THR A 176 -3.27 -34.03 13.67
CA THR A 176 -2.67 -33.18 12.64
C THR A 176 -3.54 -33.21 11.39
N TRP A 177 -4.21 -32.10 11.12
CA TRP A 177 -5.06 -31.92 9.97
C TRP A 177 -4.31 -31.24 8.83
N VAL A 178 -4.23 -31.88 7.69
CA VAL A 178 -3.73 -31.22 6.48
C VAL A 178 -4.85 -30.34 5.92
N ILE A 179 -4.65 -29.01 5.98
CA ILE A 179 -5.62 -28.06 5.47
C ILE A 179 -5.77 -28.28 3.95
N PRO A 180 -7.00 -28.50 3.44
CA PRO A 180 -7.21 -28.78 2.02
C PRO A 180 -6.65 -27.70 1.11
N SER A 181 -5.89 -28.10 0.08
CA SER A 181 -5.24 -27.14 -0.84
C SER A 181 -6.23 -26.25 -1.59
N ASN A 182 -7.44 -26.74 -1.85
CA ASN A 182 -8.51 -26.00 -2.50
C ASN A 182 -9.12 -24.88 -1.64
N PHE A 183 -8.72 -24.74 -0.37
CA PHE A 183 -9.09 -23.57 0.43
C PHE A 183 -8.46 -22.28 -0.13
N ALA A 184 -7.34 -22.41 -0.83
CA ALA A 184 -6.72 -21.27 -1.51
C ALA A 184 -7.61 -20.69 -2.64
N ASP A 185 -8.49 -21.51 -3.25
CA ASP A 185 -9.40 -21.07 -4.30
C ASP A 185 -10.49 -20.12 -3.76
N ASP A 186 -10.77 -20.21 -2.47
CA ASP A 186 -11.74 -19.35 -1.78
C ASP A 186 -11.14 -18.01 -1.30
N LEU A 187 -9.84 -17.81 -1.55
CA LEU A 187 -9.08 -16.62 -1.16
C LEU A 187 -8.45 -15.90 -2.36
N PRO A 188 -9.23 -15.52 -3.37
CA PRO A 188 -8.69 -14.90 -4.58
C PRO A 188 -8.11 -13.50 -4.34
N GLY A 189 -8.52 -12.81 -3.28
CA GLY A 189 -8.10 -11.46 -2.92
C GLY A 189 -7.43 -11.32 -1.55
N ALA A 190 -7.08 -12.43 -0.89
CA ALA A 190 -6.52 -12.38 0.45
C ALA A 190 -5.44 -13.45 0.67
N MET A 191 -4.46 -13.17 1.51
CA MET A 191 -3.41 -14.12 1.89
C MET A 191 -3.81 -15.04 3.03
N SER A 192 -4.94 -14.80 3.68
CA SER A 192 -5.47 -15.64 4.74
C SER A 192 -6.98 -15.51 4.85
N GLY A 193 -7.60 -16.53 5.41
CA GLY A 193 -9.02 -16.55 5.73
C GLY A 193 -9.26 -17.24 7.07
N LYS A 194 -10.43 -17.01 7.63
CA LYS A 194 -10.85 -17.62 8.89
C LYS A 194 -11.88 -18.72 8.61
N GLY A 195 -11.71 -19.84 9.28
CA GLY A 195 -12.69 -20.92 9.34
C GLY A 195 -13.01 -21.27 10.78
N THR A 196 -14.02 -22.10 10.96
CA THR A 196 -14.41 -22.62 12.27
C THR A 196 -14.09 -24.10 12.36
N LEU A 197 -13.41 -24.48 13.40
CA LEU A 197 -13.19 -25.87 13.78
C LEU A 197 -14.20 -26.23 14.88
N TYR A 198 -14.89 -27.34 14.70
CA TYR A 198 -15.81 -27.91 15.68
C TYR A 198 -15.22 -29.19 16.24
N VAL A 199 -15.36 -29.35 17.54
CA VAL A 199 -14.98 -30.56 18.27
C VAL A 199 -16.23 -31.11 18.93
N ASP A 200 -16.78 -32.14 18.33
CA ASP A 200 -17.89 -32.88 18.91
C ASP A 200 -17.33 -33.94 19.88
N THR A 201 -17.69 -33.86 21.14
CA THR A 201 -17.26 -34.77 22.19
C THR A 201 -18.25 -35.92 22.33
N TYR A 202 -17.77 -37.15 22.39
CA TYR A 202 -18.56 -38.36 22.54
C TYR A 202 -18.10 -39.14 23.77
N ASN A 203 -19.07 -39.69 24.48
CA ASN A 203 -18.87 -40.77 25.45
C ASN A 203 -19.46 -42.06 24.87
N GLY A 204 -18.59 -42.96 24.39
CA GLY A 204 -19.02 -44.06 23.55
C GLY A 204 -19.68 -43.55 22.25
N SER A 205 -20.94 -43.94 22.02
CA SER A 205 -21.73 -43.47 20.86
C SER A 205 -22.54 -42.20 21.11
N ILE A 206 -22.59 -41.73 22.34
CA ILE A 206 -23.44 -40.58 22.75
C ILE A 206 -22.66 -39.30 22.62
N LYS A 207 -23.15 -38.38 21.83
CA LYS A 207 -22.61 -37.02 21.77
C LYS A 207 -22.95 -36.25 23.05
N THR A 208 -21.94 -35.79 23.76
CA THR A 208 -22.11 -35.08 25.04
C THR A 208 -22.06 -33.58 24.91
N GLY A 209 -21.37 -33.05 23.88
CA GLY A 209 -21.29 -31.62 23.64
C GLY A 209 -20.45 -31.29 22.43
N THR A 210 -20.42 -30.01 22.09
CA THR A 210 -19.62 -29.44 21.01
C THR A 210 -18.92 -28.19 21.49
N GLN A 211 -17.66 -28.04 21.12
CA GLN A 211 -16.92 -26.79 21.22
C GLN A 211 -16.47 -26.35 19.84
N SER A 212 -16.27 -25.07 19.67
CA SER A 212 -15.75 -24.53 18.42
C SER A 212 -14.67 -23.51 18.69
N ILE A 213 -13.77 -23.38 17.73
CA ILE A 213 -12.70 -22.39 17.72
C ILE A 213 -12.46 -21.92 16.30
N THR A 214 -12.11 -20.65 16.15
CA THR A 214 -11.69 -20.13 14.85
C THR A 214 -10.24 -20.51 14.58
N PHE A 215 -9.95 -20.94 13.36
CA PHE A 215 -8.59 -21.09 12.85
C PHE A 215 -8.36 -20.16 11.68
N THR A 216 -7.11 -19.77 11.47
CA THR A 216 -6.70 -19.01 10.30
C THR A 216 -5.98 -19.93 9.33
N ALA A 217 -6.41 -19.95 8.07
CA ALA A 217 -5.71 -20.63 7.00
C ALA A 217 -4.97 -19.61 6.12
N ILE A 218 -3.67 -19.82 5.94
CA ILE A 218 -2.75 -18.90 5.25
C ILE A 218 -2.39 -19.50 3.90
N VAL A 219 -2.48 -18.70 2.84
CA VAL A 219 -2.05 -19.09 1.50
C VAL A 219 -0.53 -19.22 1.49
N PRO A 220 0.03 -20.38 1.08
CA PRO A 220 1.48 -20.56 1.04
C PRO A 220 2.14 -19.66 0.02
N THR A 221 3.30 -19.13 0.36
CA THR A 221 4.08 -18.19 -0.49
C THR A 221 4.50 -18.75 -1.84
N LYS A 222 4.46 -20.08 -2.01
CA LYS A 222 4.71 -20.76 -3.28
C LYS A 222 3.57 -20.62 -4.30
N ILE A 223 2.37 -20.25 -3.85
CA ILE A 223 1.22 -19.98 -4.74
C ILE A 223 1.38 -18.56 -5.27
N LYS A 224 2.00 -18.45 -6.43
CA LYS A 224 2.31 -17.20 -7.12
C LYS A 224 1.56 -17.10 -8.43
N PRO A 225 1.25 -15.90 -8.91
CA PRO A 225 0.81 -15.71 -10.29
C PRO A 225 1.93 -16.10 -11.26
N THR A 226 1.57 -16.40 -12.48
CA THR A 226 2.52 -16.81 -13.53
C THR A 226 2.33 -15.98 -14.78
N PHE A 227 3.38 -15.87 -15.58
CA PHE A 227 3.34 -15.34 -16.95
C PHE A 227 4.42 -16.03 -17.81
N SER A 228 4.20 -16.12 -19.11
CA SER A 228 5.12 -16.83 -20.01
C SER A 228 6.35 -15.99 -20.37
N GLY A 229 6.21 -14.67 -20.41
CA GLY A 229 7.26 -13.72 -20.75
C GLY A 229 6.70 -12.37 -21.14
N ILE A 230 7.56 -11.56 -21.73
CA ILE A 230 7.17 -10.27 -22.30
C ILE A 230 7.56 -10.20 -23.78
N ASN A 231 6.77 -9.49 -24.56
CA ASN A 231 7.09 -9.10 -25.92
C ASN A 231 7.36 -7.60 -25.96
N LEU A 232 8.49 -7.21 -26.54
CA LEU A 232 8.94 -5.82 -26.63
C LEU A 232 8.65 -5.29 -28.04
N VAL A 233 8.01 -4.14 -28.09
CA VAL A 233 7.68 -3.48 -29.37
C VAL A 233 8.13 -2.04 -29.32
N ASP A 234 8.94 -1.62 -30.28
CA ASP A 234 9.25 -0.19 -30.44
C ASP A 234 8.02 0.54 -30.98
N THR A 235 7.60 1.61 -30.31
CA THR A 235 6.50 2.45 -30.79
C THR A 235 6.91 3.39 -31.93
N ASN A 236 8.22 3.61 -32.12
CA ASN A 236 8.75 4.33 -33.27
C ASN A 236 8.80 3.40 -34.48
N ASN A 237 7.87 3.56 -35.42
CA ASN A 237 7.77 2.70 -36.59
C ASN A 237 9.03 2.74 -37.49
N THR A 238 9.73 3.85 -37.58
CA THR A 238 10.97 3.96 -38.34
C THR A 238 12.06 3.08 -37.75
N VAL A 239 12.23 3.15 -36.43
CA VAL A 239 13.21 2.30 -35.72
C VAL A 239 12.80 0.84 -35.77
N LYS A 240 11.53 0.52 -35.47
CA LYS A 240 10.97 -0.84 -35.52
C LYS A 240 11.18 -1.54 -36.86
N ASN A 241 11.06 -0.79 -37.96
CA ASN A 241 11.28 -1.34 -39.30
C ASN A 241 12.76 -1.51 -39.62
N LEU A 242 13.61 -0.67 -39.04
CA LEU A 242 15.06 -0.67 -39.29
C LEU A 242 15.79 -1.71 -38.44
N LEU A 243 15.47 -1.78 -37.15
CA LEU A 243 16.11 -2.65 -36.18
C LEU A 243 15.22 -3.87 -35.89
N LYS A 244 15.84 -5.03 -35.78
CA LYS A 244 15.16 -6.30 -35.51
C LYS A 244 15.54 -6.86 -34.13
N GLY A 245 14.71 -7.74 -33.62
CA GLY A 245 14.92 -8.37 -32.31
C GLY A 245 14.84 -7.34 -31.17
N ASN A 246 15.70 -7.51 -30.17
CA ASN A 246 15.76 -6.64 -29.00
C ASN A 246 16.77 -5.48 -29.18
N ASN A 247 16.94 -4.99 -30.39
CA ASN A 247 17.77 -3.81 -30.70
C ASN A 247 16.88 -2.58 -30.76
N PHE A 248 17.28 -1.55 -30.06
CA PHE A 248 16.58 -0.28 -29.94
C PHE A 248 17.53 0.87 -30.19
N LEU A 249 17.05 2.06 -30.38
CA LEU A 249 17.84 3.23 -30.70
C LEU A 249 17.75 4.28 -29.61
N GLN A 250 18.88 4.76 -29.12
CA GLN A 250 18.96 5.82 -28.13
C GLN A 250 18.19 7.05 -28.62
N ILE A 251 17.49 7.71 -27.71
CA ILE A 251 16.61 8.90 -27.86
C ILE A 251 15.49 8.77 -28.92
N MET A 252 15.45 7.70 -29.69
CA MET A 252 14.45 7.49 -30.74
C MET A 252 13.46 6.38 -30.40
N SER A 253 13.90 5.35 -29.68
CA SER A 253 13.05 4.23 -29.27
C SER A 253 12.26 4.54 -28.02
N ASN A 254 11.02 4.09 -28.01
CA ASN A 254 10.18 4.00 -26.84
C ASN A 254 9.58 2.59 -26.81
N ILE A 255 10.01 1.78 -25.84
CA ILE A 255 9.69 0.35 -25.80
C ILE A 255 8.36 0.14 -25.10
N GLN A 256 7.40 -0.40 -25.82
CA GLN A 256 6.16 -0.94 -25.27
C GLN A 256 6.39 -2.37 -24.78
N VAL A 257 5.92 -2.68 -23.59
CA VAL A 257 6.06 -4.01 -22.96
C VAL A 257 4.70 -4.70 -22.90
N ASN A 258 4.56 -5.82 -23.59
CA ASN A 258 3.35 -6.62 -23.61
C ASN A 258 3.60 -7.94 -22.89
N PHE A 259 2.86 -8.21 -21.83
CA PHE A 259 2.96 -9.44 -21.06
C PHE A 259 2.22 -10.58 -21.76
N ILE A 260 2.80 -11.77 -21.77
CA ILE A 260 2.27 -12.95 -22.43
C ILE A 260 1.84 -13.97 -21.39
N GLY A 261 0.59 -14.43 -21.47
CA GLY A 261 0.08 -15.55 -20.66
C GLY A 261 0.05 -15.28 -19.16
N ALA A 262 -0.14 -14.01 -18.76
CA ALA A 262 -0.25 -13.64 -17.36
C ALA A 262 -1.57 -14.15 -16.78
N LYS A 263 -1.47 -14.90 -15.69
CA LYS A 263 -2.63 -15.45 -14.98
C LYS A 263 -2.34 -15.60 -13.49
N GLY A 264 -3.34 -15.36 -12.68
CA GLY A 264 -3.33 -15.72 -11.27
C GLY A 264 -3.49 -17.21 -11.06
N THR A 265 -3.28 -17.66 -9.85
CA THR A 265 -3.45 -19.03 -9.41
C THR A 265 -4.53 -19.10 -8.33
N ASN A 266 -5.23 -20.24 -8.21
CA ASN A 266 -6.26 -20.44 -7.18
C ASN A 266 -7.29 -19.30 -7.13
N GLY A 267 -7.91 -19.00 -8.28
CA GLY A 267 -8.96 -17.97 -8.39
C GLY A 267 -8.49 -16.52 -8.36
N ALA A 268 -7.22 -16.23 -8.02
CA ALA A 268 -6.69 -14.86 -8.05
C ALA A 268 -6.61 -14.33 -9.48
N THR A 269 -6.74 -13.03 -9.63
CA THR A 269 -6.61 -12.30 -10.90
C THR A 269 -5.36 -11.45 -10.91
N ILE A 270 -4.84 -11.11 -12.09
CA ILE A 270 -3.72 -10.17 -12.17
C ILE A 270 -4.25 -8.75 -11.97
N THR A 271 -3.66 -8.04 -11.02
CA THR A 271 -4.01 -6.65 -10.70
C THR A 271 -2.96 -5.65 -11.15
N GLU A 272 -1.69 -6.08 -11.26
CA GLU A 272 -0.61 -5.18 -11.63
C GLU A 272 0.43 -5.91 -12.51
N TYR A 273 0.98 -5.15 -13.42
CA TYR A 273 2.08 -5.56 -14.30
C TYR A 273 3.24 -4.62 -14.04
N ARG A 274 4.42 -5.14 -13.79
CA ARG A 274 5.62 -4.35 -13.57
C ARG A 274 6.71 -4.77 -14.52
N ALA A 275 7.29 -3.82 -15.20
CA ALA A 275 8.56 -4.03 -15.89
C ALA A 275 9.43 -2.78 -15.73
N GLU A 276 10.73 -2.99 -15.60
CA GLU A 276 11.72 -1.94 -15.43
C GLU A 276 12.98 -2.24 -16.24
N ILE A 277 13.66 -1.21 -16.67
CA ILE A 277 15.04 -1.33 -17.13
C ILE A 277 15.94 -1.22 -15.90
N VAL A 278 16.60 -2.31 -15.55
CA VAL A 278 17.41 -2.41 -14.35
C VAL A 278 18.45 -1.29 -14.29
N ASN A 279 18.50 -0.55 -13.21
CA ASN A 279 19.39 0.59 -12.95
C ASN A 279 19.22 1.79 -13.89
N LYS A 280 18.04 1.97 -14.51
CA LYS A 280 17.81 3.09 -15.46
C LYS A 280 16.64 4.01 -15.11
N ASN A 281 15.96 3.80 -13.98
CA ASN A 281 14.78 4.56 -13.56
C ASN A 281 13.68 4.69 -14.63
N GLN A 282 13.53 3.65 -15.46
CA GLN A 282 12.51 3.55 -16.47
C GLN A 282 11.66 2.31 -16.18
N SER A 283 10.38 2.47 -15.95
CA SER A 283 9.48 1.39 -15.56
C SER A 283 8.07 1.62 -16.07
N ILE A 284 7.29 0.53 -16.05
CA ILE A 284 5.85 0.54 -16.30
C ILE A 284 5.12 -0.22 -15.19
N ASN A 285 3.85 0.10 -15.01
CA ASN A 285 2.95 -0.57 -14.08
C ASN A 285 1.69 -1.15 -14.75
N ALA A 286 1.63 -1.19 -16.06
CA ALA A 286 0.49 -1.69 -16.83
C ALA A 286 0.95 -2.52 -18.02
N ASN A 287 0.13 -3.49 -18.43
CA ASN A 287 0.35 -4.24 -19.67
C ASN A 287 0.18 -3.31 -20.88
N GLY A 288 1.12 -3.36 -21.81
CA GLY A 288 1.15 -2.46 -22.96
C GLY A 288 1.69 -1.06 -22.64
N GLY A 289 2.15 -0.82 -21.42
CA GLY A 289 2.82 0.42 -21.03
C GLY A 289 4.15 0.60 -21.74
N THR A 290 4.62 1.85 -21.85
CA THR A 290 5.89 2.19 -22.50
C THR A 290 6.94 2.62 -21.46
N LEU A 291 8.16 2.15 -21.64
CA LEU A 291 9.30 2.45 -20.75
C LEU A 291 9.85 3.87 -20.90
N GLY A 292 9.30 4.65 -21.84
CA GLY A 292 9.80 5.97 -22.18
C GLY A 292 10.94 5.93 -23.18
N MET A 293 11.43 7.10 -23.53
CA MET A 293 12.52 7.27 -24.48
C MET A 293 13.83 6.68 -23.91
N MET A 294 14.56 5.91 -24.72
CA MET A 294 15.83 5.31 -24.32
C MET A 294 16.91 6.41 -24.19
N ASN A 295 17.19 6.85 -22.99
CA ASN A 295 18.15 7.93 -22.71
C ASN A 295 19.59 7.44 -22.47
N PHE A 296 19.89 6.20 -22.82
CA PHE A 296 21.20 5.56 -22.68
C PHE A 296 21.51 4.72 -23.92
N SER A 297 22.76 4.25 -24.02
CA SER A 297 23.20 3.28 -25.04
C SER A 297 23.88 2.08 -24.35
N GLY A 298 24.03 0.99 -25.12
CA GLY A 298 24.62 -0.27 -24.65
C GLY A 298 23.61 -1.31 -24.25
N SER A 299 24.10 -2.40 -23.64
CA SER A 299 23.27 -3.51 -23.16
C SER A 299 22.58 -3.15 -21.85
N ALA A 300 21.32 -3.53 -21.73
CA ALA A 300 20.53 -3.40 -20.50
C ALA A 300 19.58 -4.58 -20.34
N THR A 301 19.09 -4.80 -19.13
CA THR A 301 18.14 -5.85 -18.82
C THR A 301 16.79 -5.24 -18.48
N ILE A 302 15.74 -5.71 -19.14
CA ILE A 302 14.36 -5.45 -18.72
C ILE A 302 13.94 -6.61 -17.82
N ARG A 303 13.59 -6.28 -16.60
CA ARG A 303 13.04 -7.20 -15.61
C ARG A 303 11.55 -6.99 -15.49
N ALA A 304 10.78 -8.08 -15.54
CA ALA A 304 9.33 -8.03 -15.50
C ALA A 304 8.77 -8.99 -14.43
N CYS A 305 7.65 -8.62 -13.84
CA CYS A 305 6.84 -9.46 -12.97
C CYS A 305 5.38 -9.02 -13.04
N VAL A 306 4.49 -9.87 -12.54
CA VAL A 306 3.06 -9.57 -12.37
C VAL A 306 2.67 -9.75 -10.91
N ILE A 307 1.65 -9.02 -10.47
CA ILE A 307 1.12 -9.09 -9.10
C ILE A 307 -0.35 -9.48 -9.20
N ASP A 308 -0.76 -10.41 -8.35
CA ASP A 308 -2.14 -10.85 -8.31
C ASP A 308 -2.99 -10.08 -7.28
N SER A 309 -4.28 -10.37 -7.24
CA SER A 309 -5.26 -9.75 -6.36
C SER A 309 -5.00 -9.98 -4.86
N ARG A 310 -4.10 -10.91 -4.51
CA ARG A 310 -3.60 -11.11 -3.15
C ARG A 310 -2.40 -10.26 -2.81
N GLY A 311 -1.85 -9.50 -3.78
CA GLY A 311 -0.61 -8.76 -3.64
C GLY A 311 0.65 -9.62 -3.79
N VAL A 312 0.51 -10.87 -4.29
CA VAL A 312 1.65 -11.77 -4.46
C VAL A 312 2.30 -11.52 -5.81
N GLN A 313 3.62 -11.36 -5.79
CA GLN A 313 4.42 -11.18 -6.99
C GLN A 313 4.84 -12.54 -7.56
N SER A 314 4.80 -12.64 -8.90
CA SER A 314 5.37 -13.76 -9.65
C SER A 314 6.89 -13.82 -9.53
N ASP A 315 7.48 -14.91 -9.95
CA ASP A 315 8.90 -14.91 -10.26
C ASP A 315 9.19 -13.91 -11.38
N THR A 316 10.37 -13.27 -11.32
CA THR A 316 10.77 -12.29 -12.32
C THR A 316 11.27 -12.97 -13.60
N LYS A 317 11.07 -12.30 -14.74
CA LYS A 317 11.69 -12.69 -16.01
C LYS A 317 12.49 -11.54 -16.57
N ASP A 318 13.70 -11.85 -16.98
CA ASP A 318 14.67 -10.89 -17.49
C ASP A 318 14.84 -11.08 -19.00
N ILE A 319 14.86 -9.98 -19.74
CA ILE A 319 15.18 -9.94 -21.16
C ILE A 319 16.29 -8.93 -21.37
N THR A 320 17.35 -9.35 -22.05
CA THR A 320 18.42 -8.45 -22.45
C THR A 320 18.02 -7.69 -23.71
N ILE A 321 18.22 -6.38 -23.68
CA ILE A 321 18.08 -5.47 -24.82
C ILE A 321 19.42 -4.83 -25.14
N ASN A 322 19.58 -4.40 -26.37
CA ASN A 322 20.72 -3.63 -26.82
C ASN A 322 20.24 -2.28 -27.39
N VAL A 323 20.63 -1.19 -26.76
CA VAL A 323 20.31 0.17 -27.19
C VAL A 323 21.49 0.73 -27.93
N ILE A 324 21.33 0.87 -29.25
CA ILE A 324 22.36 1.41 -30.13
C ILE A 324 22.45 2.91 -29.91
N GLU A 325 23.67 3.43 -29.82
CA GLU A 325 23.93 4.86 -29.66
C GLU A 325 23.38 5.63 -30.87
N TYR A 326 22.69 6.73 -30.57
CA TYR A 326 22.21 7.67 -31.58
C TYR A 326 22.37 9.10 -31.08
N PHE A 327 22.80 9.95 -32.01
CA PHE A 327 22.80 11.41 -31.86
C PHE A 327 22.24 12.05 -33.14
N PRO A 328 21.55 13.20 -33.04
CA PRO A 328 21.04 13.93 -34.20
C PRO A 328 22.15 14.33 -35.15
N PRO A 329 21.86 14.48 -36.45
CA PRO A 329 22.82 14.97 -37.44
C PRO A 329 23.49 16.26 -37.00
N ALA A 330 24.81 16.31 -37.12
CA ALA A 330 25.61 17.50 -36.86
C ALA A 330 26.20 17.99 -38.17
N PHE A 331 25.96 19.26 -38.50
CA PHE A 331 26.32 19.81 -39.79
C PHE A 331 26.79 21.25 -39.70
N SER A 332 27.89 21.51 -40.39
CA SER A 332 28.38 22.85 -40.71
C SER A 332 29.13 22.85 -42.02
N PHE A 333 29.21 23.96 -42.65
CA PHE A 333 30.05 24.14 -43.82
C PHE A 333 30.52 25.58 -43.94
N THR A 334 31.62 25.78 -44.65
CA THR A 334 32.06 27.08 -45.13
C THR A 334 31.95 27.13 -46.64
N ALA A 335 31.70 28.31 -47.17
CA ALA A 335 31.63 28.54 -48.62
C ALA A 335 32.74 29.50 -49.06
N LEU A 336 33.38 29.19 -50.15
CA LEU A 336 34.42 30.03 -50.71
C LEU A 336 34.34 30.09 -52.24
N ARG A 337 34.84 31.15 -52.80
CA ARG A 337 35.11 31.29 -54.25
C ARG A 337 36.61 31.11 -54.49
N THR A 338 36.95 30.45 -55.57
CA THR A 338 38.35 30.31 -55.93
C THR A 338 38.71 31.38 -56.99
N LYS A 339 39.88 31.93 -56.89
CA LYS A 339 40.34 32.94 -57.90
C LYS A 339 40.34 32.42 -59.33
N ALA A 340 40.51 31.09 -59.48
CA ALA A 340 40.52 30.49 -60.78
C ALA A 340 39.10 30.33 -61.38
N THR A 341 38.09 30.18 -60.60
CA THR A 341 36.67 29.99 -61.00
C THR A 341 35.73 30.79 -60.10
N PRO A 342 35.71 32.11 -60.22
CA PRO A 342 35.03 32.98 -59.28
C PRO A 342 33.49 32.84 -59.26
N ASN A 343 32.91 32.31 -60.32
CA ASN A 343 31.49 32.01 -60.46
C ASN A 343 31.09 30.64 -59.90
N ILE A 344 32.05 29.83 -59.44
CA ILE A 344 31.79 28.55 -58.81
C ILE A 344 31.93 28.73 -57.26
N ILE A 345 30.94 28.28 -56.53
CA ILE A 345 31.00 28.24 -55.08
C ILE A 345 31.44 26.83 -54.67
N GLN A 346 32.57 26.76 -53.98
CA GLN A 346 32.99 25.53 -53.31
C GLN A 346 32.54 25.57 -51.87
N VAL A 347 31.98 24.47 -51.39
CA VAL A 347 31.65 24.28 -49.97
C VAL A 347 32.60 23.28 -49.33
N ILE A 348 33.05 23.56 -48.12
CA ILE A 348 33.84 22.64 -47.29
C ILE A 348 32.92 22.13 -46.19
N ARG A 349 32.54 20.88 -46.30
CA ARG A 349 31.49 20.26 -45.50
C ARG A 349 32.07 19.50 -44.32
N ASN A 350 31.50 19.72 -43.12
CA ASN A 350 31.67 18.91 -41.94
C ASN A 350 30.27 18.37 -41.56
N ALA A 351 30.09 17.08 -41.76
CA ALA A 351 28.81 16.42 -41.56
C ALA A 351 29.00 15.11 -40.79
N ARG A 352 28.14 14.86 -39.87
CA ARG A 352 28.15 13.63 -39.06
C ARG A 352 26.73 13.17 -38.75
N VAL A 353 26.47 11.89 -39.01
CA VAL A 353 25.25 11.19 -38.56
C VAL A 353 25.65 10.02 -37.69
N ALA A 354 24.76 9.58 -36.82
CA ALA A 354 25.02 8.43 -35.94
C ALA A 354 25.24 7.16 -36.79
N PRO A 355 26.36 6.45 -36.62
CA PRO A 355 26.57 5.17 -37.29
C PRO A 355 25.73 4.08 -36.62
N ILE A 356 24.70 3.63 -37.30
CA ILE A 356 23.82 2.53 -36.80
C ILE A 356 24.28 1.25 -37.51
N ALA A 357 25.24 0.56 -36.90
CA ALA A 357 25.74 -0.71 -37.41
C ALA A 357 24.95 -1.89 -36.82
N LEU A 358 24.35 -2.69 -37.69
CA LEU A 358 23.69 -3.94 -37.32
C LEU A 358 24.18 -5.04 -38.28
N GLU A 359 24.65 -6.15 -37.68
CA GLU A 359 25.19 -7.28 -38.45
C GLU A 359 26.27 -6.87 -39.49
N GLY A 360 27.14 -5.94 -39.06
CA GLY A 360 28.25 -5.46 -39.91
C GLY A 360 27.86 -4.49 -41.02
N SER A 361 26.58 -4.10 -41.15
CA SER A 361 26.13 -3.16 -42.17
C SER A 361 25.58 -1.87 -41.54
N GLN A 362 25.95 -0.73 -42.12
CA GLN A 362 25.43 0.58 -41.78
C GLN A 362 23.96 0.69 -42.20
N LYS A 363 23.07 1.02 -41.24
CA LYS A 363 21.63 1.16 -41.49
C LYS A 363 21.18 2.61 -41.59
N ASN A 364 21.96 3.55 -41.04
CA ASN A 364 21.67 4.96 -41.22
C ASN A 364 22.18 5.48 -42.55
N VAL A 365 21.60 6.53 -43.06
CA VAL A 365 21.93 7.13 -44.34
C VAL A 365 22.14 8.62 -44.13
N MET A 366 23.22 9.15 -44.64
CA MET A 366 23.50 10.58 -44.61
C MET A 366 23.08 11.19 -45.96
N THR A 367 22.16 12.14 -45.94
CA THR A 367 21.71 12.86 -47.14
C THR A 367 22.01 14.34 -47.00
N LEU A 368 22.75 14.88 -47.89
CA LEU A 368 23.06 16.31 -47.98
C LEU A 368 22.34 16.94 -49.16
N SER A 369 21.72 18.06 -48.96
CA SER A 369 21.16 18.91 -50.02
C SER A 369 21.53 20.37 -49.76
N PHE A 370 21.66 21.11 -50.82
CA PHE A 370 21.96 22.54 -50.81
C PHE A 370 20.95 23.31 -51.63
N LYS A 371 20.59 24.49 -51.16
CA LYS A 371 19.81 25.46 -51.93
C LYS A 371 20.42 26.85 -51.78
N VAL A 372 20.34 27.62 -52.83
CA VAL A 372 21.01 28.93 -52.93
C VAL A 372 20.00 30.00 -53.34
N ALA A 373 20.07 31.14 -52.72
CA ALA A 373 19.32 32.34 -53.10
C ALA A 373 20.27 33.54 -53.22
N PRO A 374 19.99 34.54 -54.07
CA PRO A 374 20.63 35.83 -53.96
C PRO A 374 20.43 36.41 -52.53
N LEU A 375 21.43 37.17 -52.06
CA LEU A 375 21.33 37.79 -50.74
C LEU A 375 20.06 38.63 -50.66
N ASP A 376 19.41 38.57 -49.52
CA ASP A 376 18.12 39.21 -49.21
C ASP A 376 16.91 38.76 -50.06
N SER A 377 17.05 37.62 -50.77
CA SER A 377 15.98 36.95 -51.47
C SER A 377 15.51 35.71 -50.70
N ASN A 378 14.21 35.48 -50.68
CA ASN A 378 13.61 34.25 -50.14
C ASN A 378 13.35 33.19 -51.24
N SER A 379 13.77 33.46 -52.49
CA SER A 379 13.61 32.55 -53.63
C SER A 379 14.82 31.65 -53.73
N TYR A 380 14.76 30.51 -53.06
CA TYR A 380 15.83 29.50 -53.09
C TYR A 380 15.68 28.57 -54.29
N THR A 381 16.82 28.27 -54.93
CA THR A 381 16.92 27.26 -55.98
C THR A 381 17.74 26.09 -55.41
N GLU A 382 17.24 24.87 -55.57
CA GLU A 382 17.96 23.65 -55.22
C GLU A 382 19.23 23.52 -56.07
N ASP A 383 20.32 23.14 -55.40
CA ASP A 383 21.60 22.86 -56.06
C ASP A 383 21.91 21.36 -56.01
N ASN A 384 21.94 20.74 -57.19
CA ASN A 384 22.19 19.32 -57.38
C ASN A 384 23.65 19.00 -57.75
N GLY A 385 24.58 19.88 -57.41
CA GLY A 385 26.00 19.67 -57.59
C GLY A 385 26.62 18.58 -56.73
N SER A 386 27.92 18.39 -56.85
CA SER A 386 28.69 17.38 -56.11
C SER A 386 28.70 17.64 -54.60
N ALA A 387 28.23 18.82 -54.17
CA ALA A 387 28.04 19.14 -52.75
C ALA A 387 26.87 18.41 -52.14
N SER A 388 25.80 18.14 -52.94
CA SER A 388 24.63 17.34 -52.53
C SER A 388 24.89 15.85 -52.78
N GLY A 389 24.19 14.98 -52.07
CA GLY A 389 24.30 13.55 -52.32
C GLY A 389 23.83 12.69 -51.14
N THR A 390 23.69 11.40 -51.41
CA THR A 390 23.31 10.40 -50.43
C THR A 390 24.47 9.43 -50.19
N PHE A 391 24.85 9.29 -48.91
CA PHE A 391 25.98 8.47 -48.47
C PHE A 391 25.42 7.33 -47.61
N THR A 392 25.50 6.10 -48.13
CA THR A 392 24.95 4.91 -47.46
C THR A 392 25.98 4.21 -46.56
N ASN A 393 27.27 4.33 -46.89
CA ASN A 393 28.35 3.63 -46.20
C ASN A 393 29.26 4.57 -45.39
N GLN A 394 28.95 5.86 -45.37
CA GLN A 394 29.76 6.87 -44.71
C GLN A 394 28.91 7.68 -43.77
N ALA A 395 29.32 7.72 -42.51
CA ALA A 395 28.62 8.46 -41.44
C ALA A 395 29.25 9.82 -41.16
N THR A 396 30.39 10.14 -41.72
CA THR A 396 31.13 11.37 -41.42
C THR A 396 31.81 11.92 -42.69
N LEU A 397 31.68 13.21 -42.86
CA LEU A 397 32.51 14.00 -43.79
C LEU A 397 33.31 15.00 -42.95
N THR A 398 34.63 15.05 -43.18
CA THR A 398 35.52 15.98 -42.48
C THR A 398 36.26 16.82 -43.52
N ASN A 399 36.09 18.14 -43.44
CA ASN A 399 36.69 19.08 -44.39
C ASN A 399 36.52 18.67 -45.86
N SER A 400 35.36 18.10 -46.19
CA SER A 400 35.06 17.56 -47.51
C SER A 400 34.70 18.68 -48.47
N ALA A 401 35.61 18.99 -49.37
CA ALA A 401 35.39 20.01 -50.40
C ALA A 401 34.53 19.47 -51.55
N ALA A 402 33.55 20.24 -51.99
CA ALA A 402 32.73 19.93 -53.16
C ALA A 402 32.13 21.22 -53.73
N ASN A 403 31.83 21.19 -55.02
CA ASN A 403 31.29 22.34 -55.71
C ASN A 403 29.77 22.30 -55.81
N LEU A 404 29.15 23.46 -55.69
CA LEU A 404 27.77 23.70 -56.10
C LEU A 404 27.72 23.71 -57.62
N SER A 405 26.59 23.33 -58.23
CA SER A 405 26.43 23.18 -59.67
C SER A 405 26.05 24.47 -60.43
N GLY A 406 25.52 25.45 -59.69
CA GLY A 406 25.04 26.70 -60.28
C GLY A 406 26.16 27.62 -60.74
N ASN A 407 25.82 28.55 -61.62
CA ASN A 407 26.68 29.65 -61.99
C ASN A 407 26.36 30.88 -61.16
N TYR A 408 27.18 31.15 -60.13
CA TYR A 408 26.95 32.16 -59.13
C TYR A 408 27.81 33.40 -59.35
N ALA A 409 27.28 34.41 -60.05
CA ALA A 409 28.00 35.59 -60.47
C ALA A 409 28.91 36.18 -59.33
N ALA A 410 30.18 36.38 -59.67
CA ALA A 410 31.20 36.79 -58.68
C ALA A 410 30.94 38.15 -58.03
N ASN A 411 30.22 39.01 -58.74
CA ASN A 411 29.82 40.34 -58.27
C ASN A 411 28.50 40.38 -57.48
N LYS A 412 27.94 39.20 -57.11
CA LYS A 412 26.73 39.07 -56.27
C LYS A 412 27.01 38.22 -55.05
N SER A 413 26.38 38.56 -53.95
CA SER A 413 26.36 37.74 -52.76
C SER A 413 25.19 36.80 -52.75
N PHE A 414 25.39 35.62 -52.17
CA PHE A 414 24.36 34.58 -52.08
C PHE A 414 24.26 34.03 -50.67
N THR A 415 23.06 33.70 -50.27
CA THR A 415 22.79 32.89 -49.10
C THR A 415 22.71 31.42 -49.53
N ILE A 416 23.46 30.57 -48.84
CA ILE A 416 23.53 29.14 -49.10
C ILE A 416 22.97 28.46 -47.86
N VAL A 417 21.97 27.62 -48.06
CA VAL A 417 21.40 26.77 -47.02
C VAL A 417 21.73 25.34 -47.34
N GLY A 418 22.44 24.70 -46.47
CA GLY A 418 22.69 23.26 -46.52
C GLY A 418 21.84 22.53 -45.50
N LYS A 419 21.32 21.38 -45.91
CA LYS A 419 20.54 20.50 -45.02
C LYS A 419 21.21 19.14 -44.99
N LEU A 420 21.48 18.68 -43.77
CA LEU A 420 21.89 17.32 -43.51
C LEU A 420 20.71 16.57 -42.89
N ALA A 421 20.34 15.46 -43.51
CA ALA A 421 19.32 14.58 -43.01
C ALA A 421 19.88 13.16 -42.82
N ASP A 422 19.42 12.50 -41.80
CA ASP A 422 19.53 11.05 -41.64
C ASP A 422 18.14 10.39 -41.80
N ARG A 423 17.99 9.14 -41.40
CA ARG A 423 16.69 8.44 -41.49
C ARG A 423 15.63 8.99 -40.54
N PHE A 424 16.01 9.74 -39.52
CA PHE A 424 15.13 10.12 -38.39
C PHE A 424 14.90 11.61 -38.33
N THR A 425 15.91 12.41 -38.58
CA THR A 425 15.83 13.87 -38.39
C THR A 425 16.76 14.60 -39.37
N SER A 426 16.69 15.91 -39.35
CA SER A 426 17.55 16.74 -40.20
C SER A 426 17.93 18.03 -39.48
N VAL A 427 19.04 18.60 -39.85
CA VAL A 427 19.53 19.90 -39.42
C VAL A 427 19.85 20.76 -40.63
N GLU A 428 19.57 22.04 -40.56
CA GLU A 428 19.95 23.03 -41.58
C GLU A 428 21.00 23.97 -41.01
N PHE A 429 21.94 24.32 -41.87
CA PHE A 429 22.96 25.33 -41.59
C PHE A 429 22.99 26.29 -42.75
N SER A 430 23.12 27.59 -42.51
CA SER A 430 23.20 28.60 -43.55
C SER A 430 24.45 29.44 -43.42
N THR A 431 25.01 29.83 -44.53
CA THR A 431 26.10 30.79 -44.60
C THR A 431 25.90 31.71 -45.79
N THR A 432 26.59 32.82 -45.76
CA THR A 432 26.56 33.77 -46.87
C THR A 432 27.92 33.83 -47.52
N ILE A 433 27.93 33.81 -48.84
CA ILE A 433 29.12 34.10 -49.62
C ILE A 433 28.98 35.50 -50.23
N THR A 434 29.99 36.30 -50.03
CA THR A 434 30.01 37.67 -50.52
C THR A 434 30.64 37.77 -51.91
N THR A 435 30.58 38.95 -52.50
CA THR A 435 31.28 39.27 -53.73
C THR A 435 32.79 39.07 -53.57
N GLU A 436 33.49 38.79 -54.70
CA GLU A 436 34.94 38.64 -54.69
C GLU A 436 35.63 40.01 -54.71
N SER A 437 36.68 40.17 -53.93
CA SER A 437 37.69 41.28 -54.03
C SER A 437 37.17 42.72 -53.96
N VAL A 438 36.20 42.98 -53.15
CA VAL A 438 35.78 44.39 -52.83
C VAL A 438 36.28 44.77 -51.46
N VAL A 439 37.16 45.75 -51.38
CA VAL A 439 37.63 46.29 -50.08
C VAL A 439 36.55 47.15 -49.45
N MET A 440 35.95 48.02 -50.24
CA MET A 440 34.83 48.87 -49.82
C MET A 440 33.92 49.15 -51.02
N SER A 441 32.63 49.11 -50.82
CA SER A 441 31.61 49.50 -51.79
C SER A 441 30.68 50.55 -51.21
N TYR A 442 30.10 51.36 -52.11
CA TYR A 442 29.11 52.37 -51.76
C TYR A 442 27.98 52.33 -52.79
N ASP A 443 26.75 52.30 -52.35
CA ASP A 443 25.63 52.30 -53.27
C ASP A 443 24.81 53.58 -53.27
N LYS A 444 23.86 53.72 -54.18
CA LYS A 444 23.03 54.91 -54.31
C LYS A 444 22.11 55.20 -53.10
N GLU A 445 21.90 54.19 -52.26
CA GLU A 445 21.06 54.28 -51.05
C GLU A 445 21.89 54.58 -49.81
N GLY A 446 23.18 54.85 -49.97
CA GLY A 446 24.07 55.18 -48.88
C GLY A 446 24.52 53.99 -48.02
N ARG A 447 24.27 52.74 -48.48
CA ARG A 447 24.81 51.55 -47.83
C ARG A 447 26.29 51.42 -48.12
N VAL A 448 27.05 51.09 -47.09
CA VAL A 448 28.50 50.87 -47.18
C VAL A 448 28.81 49.39 -47.04
N GLY A 449 29.47 48.78 -48.03
CA GLY A 449 30.00 47.44 -47.98
C GLY A 449 31.48 47.46 -47.62
N ILE A 450 31.90 46.70 -46.64
CA ILE A 450 33.32 46.50 -46.28
C ILE A 450 33.69 45.06 -46.62
N GLY A 451 34.71 44.86 -47.48
CA GLY A 451 35.16 43.55 -47.95
C GLY A 451 34.20 42.88 -48.90
N LYS A 452 33.14 43.59 -49.35
CA LYS A 452 32.11 43.11 -50.27
C LYS A 452 31.35 44.26 -50.91
N ILE A 453 30.53 44.01 -51.91
CA ILE A 453 29.51 44.95 -52.36
C ILE A 453 28.38 45.02 -51.32
N ALA A 454 27.92 46.23 -50.99
CA ALA A 454 26.79 46.44 -50.11
C ALA A 454 25.50 45.92 -50.76
N GLU A 455 24.85 44.89 -50.14
CA GLU A 455 23.65 44.24 -50.66
C GLU A 455 22.54 44.11 -49.57
N ARG A 456 22.92 44.30 -48.32
CA ARG A 456 22.05 44.13 -47.17
C ARG A 456 21.80 45.42 -46.44
N GLY A 457 20.65 45.47 -45.77
CA GLY A 457 20.26 46.50 -44.86
C GLY A 457 19.42 47.61 -45.52
N LYS A 458 18.92 48.49 -44.67
CA LYS A 458 18.18 49.69 -45.10
C LYS A 458 19.17 50.75 -45.65
N PRO A 459 18.68 51.79 -46.36
CA PRO A 459 19.50 52.92 -46.70
C PRO A 459 20.33 53.43 -45.53
N GLY A 460 21.65 53.67 -45.74
CA GLY A 460 22.60 54.10 -44.73
C GLY A 460 23.17 52.99 -43.86
N SER A 461 22.93 51.70 -44.14
CA SER A 461 23.45 50.56 -43.36
C SER A 461 24.94 50.28 -43.72
N LEU A 462 25.66 49.69 -42.73
CA LEU A 462 26.97 49.07 -42.94
C LEU A 462 26.77 47.57 -43.17
N ASP A 463 27.23 47.05 -44.31
CA ASP A 463 27.23 45.64 -44.70
C ASP A 463 28.66 45.11 -44.78
N ALA A 464 29.15 44.53 -43.66
CA ALA A 464 30.55 44.09 -43.55
C ALA A 464 30.68 42.59 -43.79
N ARG A 465 31.78 42.17 -44.44
CA ARG A 465 32.21 40.77 -44.55
C ARG A 465 33.16 40.44 -43.40
N GLY A 466 32.77 39.48 -42.56
CA GLY A 466 33.53 39.06 -41.40
C GLY A 466 33.07 39.74 -40.09
N ASP A 467 33.85 39.57 -39.08
CA ASP A 467 33.54 40.07 -37.75
C ASP A 467 33.83 41.58 -37.64
N LEU A 468 33.05 42.28 -36.84
CA LEU A 468 33.30 43.65 -36.41
C LEU A 468 34.05 43.61 -35.07
N TYR A 469 35.33 44.03 -35.10
CA TYR A 469 36.13 44.17 -33.87
C TYR A 469 36.08 45.62 -33.40
N GLY A 470 35.68 45.80 -32.18
CA GLY A 470 35.65 47.09 -31.49
C GLY A 470 35.66 46.90 -30.00
N ASP A 471 36.24 47.86 -29.26
CA ASP A 471 36.33 47.78 -27.80
C ASP A 471 34.94 47.85 -27.13
N ASN A 472 33.99 48.56 -27.73
CA ASN A 472 32.63 48.71 -27.25
C ASN A 472 31.65 48.91 -28.42
N ALA A 473 30.48 48.30 -28.38
CA ALA A 473 29.36 48.61 -29.25
C ALA A 473 28.23 49.20 -28.40
N ILE A 474 27.91 50.49 -28.63
CA ILE A 474 26.74 51.11 -28.03
C ILE A 474 25.60 51.05 -29.03
N VAL A 475 24.66 50.19 -28.78
CA VAL A 475 23.49 49.99 -29.63
C VAL A 475 22.21 50.14 -28.81
N ASN A 476 21.19 50.74 -29.41
CA ASN A 476 19.93 50.94 -28.72
C ASN A 476 19.18 49.59 -28.48
N ASP A 477 19.37 48.64 -29.39
CA ASP A 477 18.75 47.34 -29.30
C ASP A 477 19.51 46.32 -30.21
N ILE A 478 19.57 45.07 -29.77
CA ILE A 478 20.05 43.95 -30.60
C ILE A 478 18.81 43.19 -31.03
N ILE A 479 18.61 43.13 -32.37
CA ILE A 479 17.49 42.42 -32.99
C ILE A 479 18.01 41.19 -33.71
N ILE A 480 17.52 40.01 -33.31
CA ILE A 480 17.85 38.73 -33.97
C ILE A 480 16.54 38.18 -34.53
N ALA A 481 16.53 37.93 -35.87
CA ALA A 481 15.35 37.44 -36.59
C ALA A 481 14.06 38.25 -36.28
N GLY A 482 14.19 39.60 -36.20
CA GLY A 482 13.04 40.48 -35.93
C GLY A 482 12.60 40.60 -34.49
N LYS A 483 13.25 39.90 -33.58
CA LYS A 483 12.94 39.96 -32.14
C LYS A 483 14.06 40.60 -31.36
N LYS A 484 13.75 41.41 -30.36
CA LYS A 484 14.76 41.94 -29.44
C LYS A 484 15.42 40.83 -28.66
N LEU A 485 16.72 40.92 -28.41
CA LEU A 485 17.50 39.90 -27.73
C LEU A 485 16.88 39.51 -26.37
N ARG A 486 16.40 40.51 -25.62
CA ARG A 486 15.73 40.27 -24.33
C ARG A 486 14.46 39.42 -24.45
N ASP A 487 13.69 39.55 -25.58
CA ASP A 487 12.44 38.82 -25.80
C ASP A 487 12.68 37.39 -26.28
N ILE A 488 13.92 37.13 -26.72
CA ILE A 488 14.38 35.77 -27.03
C ILE A 488 14.72 35.00 -25.76
N PHE A 489 15.51 35.66 -24.86
CA PHE A 489 15.96 34.98 -23.64
C PHE A 489 14.89 34.99 -22.53
N TYR A 490 14.07 36.02 -22.49
CA TYR A 490 13.05 36.19 -21.46
C TYR A 490 11.70 36.55 -22.09
N PRO A 491 11.02 35.67 -22.79
CA PRO A 491 9.69 35.95 -23.32
C PRO A 491 8.70 36.28 -22.20
N VAL A 492 7.62 36.99 -22.55
CA VAL A 492 6.52 37.27 -21.59
C VAL A 492 6.03 35.95 -20.95
N GLY A 493 5.87 35.94 -19.65
CA GLY A 493 5.57 34.73 -18.86
C GLY A 493 6.78 34.08 -18.20
N THR A 494 8.01 34.42 -18.61
CA THR A 494 9.23 33.87 -17.98
C THR A 494 9.30 34.26 -16.51
N ILE A 495 9.73 33.32 -15.67
CA ILE A 495 10.02 33.53 -14.26
C ILE A 495 11.53 33.64 -14.08
N TYR A 496 11.99 34.80 -13.61
CA TYR A 496 13.38 35.05 -13.21
C TYR A 496 13.52 34.79 -11.71
N GLN A 497 14.59 34.12 -11.32
CA GLN A 497 14.88 33.76 -9.94
C GLN A 497 16.28 34.25 -9.54
N SER A 498 16.39 34.92 -8.40
CA SER A 498 17.66 35.45 -7.89
C SER A 498 17.65 35.58 -6.38
N ILE A 499 18.81 35.50 -5.76
CA ILE A 499 19.00 35.90 -4.36
C ILE A 499 19.11 37.46 -4.24
N ASN A 500 19.34 38.16 -5.36
CA ASN A 500 19.37 39.63 -5.44
C ASN A 500 17.92 40.16 -5.51
N PRO A 501 17.58 41.18 -4.70
CA PRO A 501 16.25 41.78 -4.67
C PRO A 501 15.92 42.68 -5.87
N ASP A 502 16.89 43.02 -6.72
CA ASP A 502 16.71 43.96 -7.80
C ASP A 502 15.68 43.54 -8.82
N ASN A 503 14.88 44.48 -9.27
CA ASN A 503 13.87 44.22 -10.29
C ASN A 503 14.57 43.98 -11.65
N PRO A 504 14.28 42.85 -12.34
CA PRO A 504 14.86 42.59 -13.67
C PRO A 504 14.56 43.69 -14.71
N SER A 505 13.56 44.53 -14.52
CA SER A 505 13.32 45.70 -15.39
C SER A 505 14.52 46.62 -15.48
N ASP A 506 15.32 46.69 -14.43
CA ASP A 506 16.42 47.65 -14.32
C ASP A 506 17.66 47.24 -15.13
N PHE A 507 17.81 45.96 -15.44
CA PHE A 507 18.98 45.42 -16.16
C PHE A 507 18.66 44.55 -17.36
N ILE A 508 17.47 43.90 -17.41
CA ILE A 508 17.00 43.15 -18.58
C ILE A 508 16.05 44.01 -19.44
N GLY A 509 15.37 44.97 -18.79
CA GLY A 509 14.25 45.71 -19.38
C GLY A 509 12.95 44.89 -19.42
N GLY A 510 11.89 45.49 -19.96
CA GLY A 510 10.55 44.95 -19.88
C GLY A 510 9.86 45.26 -18.56
N THR A 511 8.70 44.71 -18.34
CA THR A 511 7.93 44.90 -17.09
C THR A 511 7.89 43.59 -16.32
N TRP A 512 8.21 43.65 -15.03
CA TRP A 512 8.29 42.47 -14.17
C TRP A 512 7.54 42.72 -12.87
N GLU A 513 6.85 41.72 -12.41
CA GLU A 513 6.14 41.73 -11.15
C GLU A 513 6.62 40.60 -10.23
N ARG A 514 6.46 40.75 -8.94
CA ARG A 514 6.78 39.69 -7.96
C ARG A 514 5.84 38.51 -8.16
N PHE A 515 6.40 37.30 -8.15
CA PHE A 515 5.63 36.10 -8.46
C PHE A 515 5.78 35.00 -7.40
N GLY A 516 4.65 34.47 -6.96
CA GLY A 516 4.62 33.33 -6.07
C GLY A 516 5.28 33.58 -4.71
N ASN A 517 5.09 34.80 -4.12
CA ASN A 517 5.68 35.16 -2.85
C ASN A 517 5.25 34.18 -1.73
N GLY A 518 6.24 33.59 -1.05
CA GLY A 518 6.01 32.64 0.03
C GLY A 518 5.39 31.31 -0.42
N LYS A 519 5.42 31.00 -1.72
CA LYS A 519 4.86 29.77 -2.29
C LYS A 519 5.93 28.92 -2.96
N VAL A 520 5.75 27.61 -2.95
CA VAL A 520 6.53 26.67 -3.76
C VAL A 520 5.92 26.62 -5.16
N LEU A 521 6.75 26.54 -6.20
CA LEU A 521 6.29 26.35 -7.57
C LEU A 521 6.13 24.86 -7.85
N VAL A 522 5.00 24.50 -8.41
CA VAL A 522 4.69 23.15 -8.87
C VAL A 522 4.45 23.19 -10.38
N GLY A 523 4.88 22.15 -11.09
CA GLY A 523 4.61 22.01 -12.52
C GLY A 523 3.12 21.86 -12.80
N VAL A 524 2.68 22.38 -13.95
CA VAL A 524 1.31 22.13 -14.43
C VAL A 524 1.20 20.66 -14.83
N ASP A 525 0.14 20.02 -14.39
CA ASP A 525 -0.29 18.68 -14.84
C ASP A 525 -1.74 18.79 -15.28
N GLU A 526 -1.97 18.75 -16.58
CA GLU A 526 -3.31 18.90 -17.18
C GLU A 526 -4.24 17.76 -16.78
N ALA A 527 -3.71 16.64 -16.33
CA ALA A 527 -4.50 15.48 -15.87
C ALA A 527 -4.95 15.60 -14.42
N ASP A 528 -4.29 16.43 -13.62
CA ASP A 528 -4.59 16.60 -12.20
C ASP A 528 -5.42 17.87 -11.96
N ASN A 529 -6.61 17.71 -11.41
CA ASN A 529 -7.52 18.82 -11.12
C ASN A 529 -6.91 19.88 -10.19
N ASP A 530 -5.98 19.50 -9.35
CA ASP A 530 -5.32 20.44 -8.44
C ASP A 530 -4.20 21.23 -9.12
N PHE A 531 -3.60 20.73 -10.20
CA PHE A 531 -2.45 21.32 -10.86
C PHE A 531 -2.64 21.63 -12.36
N LYS A 532 -3.85 21.49 -12.90
CA LYS A 532 -4.12 21.58 -14.35
C LYS A 532 -4.02 22.97 -14.96
N THR A 533 -3.97 24.00 -14.17
CA THR A 533 -4.01 25.40 -14.66
C THR A 533 -2.79 26.15 -14.14
N SER A 534 -2.06 26.81 -15.04
CA SER A 534 -0.94 27.67 -14.65
C SER A 534 -1.40 28.79 -13.72
N THR A 535 -0.56 29.20 -12.80
CA THR A 535 -0.82 30.25 -11.79
C THR A 535 -1.91 29.94 -10.77
N LYS A 536 -2.50 28.72 -10.78
CA LYS A 536 -3.39 28.30 -9.70
C LYS A 536 -2.63 28.26 -8.38
N GLU A 537 -3.27 28.71 -7.34
CA GLU A 537 -2.70 28.76 -6.00
C GLU A 537 -3.45 27.79 -5.08
N GLY A 538 -2.72 27.18 -4.17
CA GLY A 538 -3.28 26.22 -3.22
C GLY A 538 -2.31 25.91 -2.08
N GLY A 539 -2.72 24.97 -1.23
CA GLY A 539 -1.95 24.54 -0.09
C GLY A 539 -2.01 25.50 1.11
N GLU A 540 -1.49 25.06 2.20
CA GLU A 540 -1.47 25.81 3.46
C GLU A 540 -0.16 25.58 4.22
N LYS A 541 0.29 26.61 4.95
CA LYS A 541 1.55 26.56 5.73
C LYS A 541 1.43 25.75 7.01
N SER A 542 0.25 25.64 7.51
CA SER A 542 -0.03 25.06 8.81
C SER A 542 -1.42 24.44 8.76
N HIS A 543 -1.52 23.23 9.18
CA HIS A 543 -2.75 22.43 9.13
C HIS A 543 -3.09 21.88 10.51
N THR A 544 -4.36 22.01 10.90
CA THR A 544 -4.89 21.35 12.07
C THR A 544 -5.64 20.11 11.61
N LEU A 545 -5.14 18.94 11.98
CA LEU A 545 -5.77 17.68 11.60
C LEU A 545 -7.23 17.61 12.04
N THR A 546 -8.09 17.26 11.15
CA THR A 546 -9.48 16.94 11.44
C THR A 546 -9.62 15.47 11.83
N ILE A 547 -10.72 15.13 12.47
CA ILE A 547 -11.01 13.72 12.85
C ILE A 547 -11.03 12.80 11.61
N ALA A 548 -11.44 13.30 10.45
CA ALA A 548 -11.51 12.55 9.21
C ALA A 548 -10.13 12.24 8.60
N GLU A 549 -9.12 13.02 8.94
CA GLU A 549 -7.75 12.87 8.44
C GLU A 549 -6.87 11.98 9.32
N LEU A 550 -7.35 11.65 10.51
CA LEU A 550 -6.69 10.70 11.38
C LEU A 550 -6.97 9.26 10.90
N PRO A 551 -5.96 8.39 10.86
CA PRO A 551 -6.18 6.97 10.63
C PRO A 551 -7.23 6.43 11.59
N LYS A 552 -8.18 5.67 11.06
CA LYS A 552 -9.20 5.02 11.89
C LYS A 552 -8.52 4.10 12.89
N HIS A 553 -8.58 4.44 14.15
CA HIS A 553 -8.02 3.65 15.24
C HIS A 553 -9.00 3.59 16.40
N SER A 554 -8.89 2.59 17.19
CA SER A 554 -9.65 2.45 18.43
C SER A 554 -8.68 2.21 19.59
N HIS A 555 -8.92 2.88 20.68
CA HIS A 555 -8.32 2.50 21.95
C HIS A 555 -9.21 1.41 22.54
N GLY A 556 -8.65 0.21 22.75
CA GLY A 556 -9.37 -0.88 23.37
C GLY A 556 -9.84 -0.43 24.77
N ASN A 557 -11.13 -0.24 24.89
CA ASN A 557 -11.75 -0.13 26.20
C ASN A 557 -11.68 -1.55 26.78
N THR A 558 -10.74 -1.82 27.66
CA THR A 558 -10.84 -2.97 28.55
C THR A 558 -11.99 -2.66 29.50
N ASN A 559 -13.20 -2.91 29.01
CA ASN A 559 -14.32 -3.08 29.90
C ASN A 559 -13.95 -4.27 30.79
N PHE A 560 -13.44 -3.99 31.97
CA PHE A 560 -13.58 -4.92 33.05
C PHE A 560 -15.08 -5.04 33.29
N ASN A 561 -15.67 -6.03 32.66
CA ASN A 561 -17.00 -6.47 33.00
C ASN A 561 -16.89 -7.05 34.40
N THR A 562 -16.96 -6.20 35.40
CA THR A 562 -17.29 -6.62 36.74
C THR A 562 -18.73 -7.08 36.67
N GLY A 563 -18.88 -8.37 36.28
CA GLY A 563 -20.12 -9.08 36.49
C GLY A 563 -20.56 -8.76 37.91
N GLY A 564 -21.75 -8.17 37.99
CA GLY A 564 -22.29 -7.67 39.22
C GLY A 564 -22.25 -8.68 40.34
N ARG A 565 -21.32 -8.51 41.22
CA ARG A 565 -21.50 -8.92 42.61
C ARG A 565 -21.54 -7.64 43.45
N PRO A 566 -22.61 -7.39 44.15
CA PRO A 566 -22.57 -6.40 45.20
C PRO A 566 -21.53 -6.88 46.22
N LEU A 567 -20.44 -6.15 46.35
CA LEU A 567 -19.56 -6.29 47.47
C LEU A 567 -20.37 -5.88 48.72
N SER A 568 -20.89 -6.87 49.44
CA SER A 568 -21.38 -6.65 50.76
C SER A 568 -20.25 -6.07 51.59
N ALA A 569 -20.50 -4.96 52.21
CA ALA A 569 -19.61 -4.37 53.17
C ALA A 569 -19.36 -5.35 54.32
N SER A 570 -18.22 -5.98 54.40
CA SER A 570 -17.69 -6.52 55.63
C SER A 570 -16.76 -5.47 56.21
N THR A 571 -17.13 -4.98 57.35
CA THR A 571 -16.32 -4.18 58.25
C THR A 571 -15.10 -4.99 58.68
N GLY A 572 -13.91 -4.56 58.31
CA GLY A 572 -12.71 -5.16 58.89
C GLY A 572 -11.46 -4.78 58.10
N TRP A 573 -10.85 -3.69 58.48
CA TRP A 573 -9.41 -3.38 58.48
C TRP A 573 -8.51 -4.14 57.46
N GLU A 574 -8.08 -3.48 56.39
CA GLU A 574 -6.69 -3.11 56.21
C GLU A 574 -6.52 -2.26 54.96
N ASN A 575 -5.67 -1.28 55.10
CA ASN A 575 -5.34 -0.21 54.25
C ASN A 575 -4.54 -0.75 53.05
N THR A 576 -5.15 -0.96 51.90
CA THR A 576 -4.44 -0.95 50.61
C THR A 576 -5.16 0.00 49.67
N ASN A 577 -4.49 1.09 49.38
CA ASN A 577 -4.88 2.14 48.45
C ASN A 577 -5.07 1.56 47.05
N ILE A 578 -6.20 0.96 46.76
CA ILE A 578 -6.71 0.80 45.42
C ILE A 578 -7.85 1.81 45.32
N GLY A 579 -7.57 2.94 44.68
CA GLY A 579 -8.55 4.00 44.48
C GLY A 579 -9.70 3.52 43.60
N LEU A 580 -10.70 2.94 44.26
CA LEU A 580 -12.02 2.76 43.66
C LEU A 580 -12.78 4.08 43.87
N TYR A 581 -12.77 4.92 42.86
CA TYR A 581 -13.61 6.12 42.90
C TYR A 581 -15.08 5.73 42.81
N ARG A 582 -15.80 6.14 43.82
CA ARG A 582 -17.26 6.08 43.89
C ARG A 582 -17.84 7.02 42.84
N ALA A 583 -18.71 6.51 41.99
CA ALA A 583 -19.51 7.31 41.08
C ALA A 583 -20.53 8.16 41.84
N THR A 584 -20.13 9.26 42.44
CA THR A 584 -21.03 10.26 43.02
C THR A 584 -20.63 11.70 42.70
N ASP A 585 -19.57 11.93 41.90
CA ASP A 585 -19.27 13.27 41.39
C ASP A 585 -19.54 13.35 39.89
N TYR A 586 -20.62 14.02 39.57
CA TYR A 586 -21.16 14.24 38.23
C TYR A 586 -20.28 15.18 37.35
N ASN A 587 -19.03 15.47 37.76
CA ASN A 587 -18.15 16.42 37.06
C ASN A 587 -16.68 16.00 37.03
N GLN A 588 -16.35 14.71 36.99
CA GLN A 588 -14.99 14.31 36.61
C GLN A 588 -15.04 13.57 35.28
N GLU A 589 -14.49 14.22 34.27
CA GLU A 589 -14.15 13.59 33.02
C GLU A 589 -13.36 12.30 33.26
N ASN A 590 -13.81 11.21 32.69
CA ASN A 590 -13.16 9.89 32.77
C ASN A 590 -11.67 9.99 32.43
N THR A 591 -10.82 9.94 33.43
CA THR A 591 -9.36 9.98 33.30
C THR A 591 -8.78 8.76 32.59
N PHE A 592 -9.58 7.82 32.09
CA PHE A 592 -9.13 6.65 31.34
C PHE A 592 -9.04 6.86 29.83
N ASN A 593 -9.61 7.93 29.32
CA ASN A 593 -9.42 8.39 27.94
C ASN A 593 -9.04 9.87 27.99
N GLN A 594 -7.84 10.17 28.45
CA GLN A 594 -7.34 11.52 28.31
C GLN A 594 -7.23 11.84 26.82
N SER A 595 -7.89 12.91 26.41
CA SER A 595 -7.64 13.50 25.11
C SER A 595 -6.17 13.88 25.05
N VAL A 596 -5.42 13.26 24.15
CA VAL A 596 -4.03 13.59 23.93
C VAL A 596 -3.98 14.49 22.70
N GLY A 597 -3.36 15.63 22.84
CA GLY A 597 -3.23 16.59 21.77
C GLY A 597 -3.95 17.91 22.08
N GLU A 598 -3.38 19.00 21.64
CA GLU A 598 -3.84 20.36 21.90
C GLU A 598 -4.56 20.99 20.70
N ASN A 599 -4.88 20.21 19.66
CA ASN A 599 -5.44 20.70 18.39
C ASN A 599 -4.60 21.83 17.76
N GLN A 600 -3.30 21.83 18.06
CA GLN A 600 -2.41 22.82 17.48
C GLN A 600 -2.11 22.45 16.02
N PRO A 601 -2.08 23.42 15.13
CA PRO A 601 -1.72 23.16 13.75
C PRO A 601 -0.26 22.71 13.66
N HIS A 602 -0.01 21.67 12.89
CA HIS A 602 1.36 21.27 12.56
C HIS A 602 1.88 22.05 11.35
N ASN A 603 3.17 22.14 11.27
CA ASN A 603 3.87 22.83 10.21
C ASN A 603 3.90 21.96 8.93
N ASN A 604 3.38 22.49 7.83
CA ASN A 604 3.44 21.87 6.50
C ASN A 604 4.59 22.41 5.63
N LEU A 605 5.45 23.26 6.20
CA LEU A 605 6.56 23.81 5.46
C LEU A 605 7.66 22.75 5.29
N GLN A 606 7.93 22.39 4.04
CA GLN A 606 9.15 21.65 3.70
C GLN A 606 10.39 22.50 3.90
N PRO A 607 11.60 21.91 4.08
CA PRO A 607 12.84 22.69 4.09
C PRO A 607 12.95 23.56 2.85
N TYR A 608 13.23 24.83 3.01
CA TYR A 608 13.24 25.78 1.90
C TYR A 608 14.39 26.79 2.02
N VAL A 609 14.74 27.36 0.91
CA VAL A 609 15.58 28.55 0.79
C VAL A 609 14.77 29.63 0.08
N THR A 610 14.74 30.81 0.66
CA THR A 610 14.00 31.93 0.05
C THR A 610 14.82 32.62 -1.02
N ILE A 611 14.21 32.86 -2.14
CA ILE A 611 14.76 33.60 -3.25
C ILE A 611 13.74 34.60 -3.76
N TYR A 612 14.21 35.64 -4.47
CA TYR A 612 13.34 36.56 -5.16
C TYR A 612 12.91 35.98 -6.49
N ARG A 613 11.62 36.04 -6.79
CA ARG A 613 11.03 35.57 -8.07
C ARG A 613 10.24 36.69 -8.71
N TRP A 614 10.48 36.87 -9.99
CA TRP A 614 9.83 37.86 -10.80
C TRP A 614 9.26 37.22 -12.07
N ARG A 615 8.04 37.54 -12.44
CA ARG A 615 7.42 37.12 -13.69
C ARG A 615 7.42 38.28 -14.66
N ARG A 616 7.86 38.05 -15.89
CA ARG A 616 7.77 39.06 -16.94
C ARG A 616 6.34 39.22 -17.42
N THR A 617 5.79 40.43 -17.46
CA THR A 617 4.43 40.79 -17.87
C THR A 617 4.38 41.55 -19.19
N ALA A 618 5.44 42.27 -19.56
CA ALA A 618 5.58 42.95 -20.83
C ALA A 618 7.04 43.14 -21.28
#